data_03cf5f44dcbf30a0589da4927358a743
#
_entry.id   03cf5f44dcbf30a0589da4927358a743
#
_cell.length_a   1.000
_cell.length_b   1.000
_cell.length_c   1.000
_cell.angle_alpha   90.00
_cell.angle_beta   90.00
_cell.angle_gamma   90.00
#
_symmetry.space_group_name_H-M   'P 1'
#
loop_
_entity.id
_entity.type
_entity.pdbx_description
1 polymer ?
#
loop_
_entity_poly.entity_id
_entity_poly.type
_entity_poly.pdbx_seq_one_letter_code
_entity_poly.pdbx_strand_id
1 'polypeptide(L)'
;MYANSFDEVHFGGFASKYLSRKFFMDVHPPLAKLLITFASWLHGFKGNFDFSEIGNEYMMGADQEPVPYIAMRSVSALFGTLTVPLAYLTLRALALRPASALLGSLLVIFDNALTTQSRLILLDAPLVFFVAASLCAWTVFCQLDAHRPFSRPWWLMLTLTGLALGLGLSCKWVGLFTVASVGVAVIVQLWYHLGNLRMPIQTLARHFMARALCLIVVPIVVYMSMFAVHFRVLSKSGEDDGFMSWRFRQTLKGNQVPDTYADV
;
A
#
# COMPACT_ATOMS: atom_id res chain seq x y z
N MET A 1 6.74 -1.81 25.24
CA MET A 1 6.18 -0.45 25.08
C MET A 1 4.69 -0.62 24.97
N TYR A 2 3.94 -0.29 26.01
CA TYR A 2 2.48 -0.53 26.13
C TYR A 2 1.65 0.73 25.86
N ALA A 3 2.32 1.83 25.48
CA ALA A 3 1.72 3.11 25.17
C ALA A 3 1.87 3.47 23.69
N ASN A 4 0.99 4.34 23.19
CA ASN A 4 1.03 4.83 21.82
C ASN A 4 2.18 5.83 21.62
N SER A 5 2.77 5.81 20.42
CA SER A 5 3.74 6.80 19.96
C SER A 5 3.05 7.86 19.10
N PHE A 6 3.78 8.92 18.73
CA PHE A 6 3.23 10.07 17.97
C PHE A 6 2.41 9.66 16.74
N ASP A 7 2.97 8.82 15.88
CA ASP A 7 2.28 8.39 14.64
C ASP A 7 1.17 7.35 14.92
N GLU A 8 1.30 6.55 15.99
CA GLU A 8 0.29 5.55 16.38
C GLU A 8 -1.02 6.21 16.83
N VAL A 9 -0.97 7.43 17.34
CA VAL A 9 -2.15 8.27 17.62
C VAL A 9 -3.01 8.40 16.38
N HIS A 10 -2.42 8.79 15.25
CA HIS A 10 -3.15 8.99 14.01
C HIS A 10 -3.65 7.66 13.41
N PHE A 11 -2.77 6.68 13.25
CA PHE A 11 -3.12 5.43 12.55
C PHE A 11 -4.01 4.52 13.38
N GLY A 12 -3.85 4.52 14.71
CA GLY A 12 -4.78 3.86 15.63
C GLY A 12 -6.15 4.55 15.64
N GLY A 13 -6.18 5.89 15.66
CA GLY A 13 -7.41 6.69 15.56
C GLY A 13 -8.19 6.41 14.27
N PHE A 14 -7.51 6.26 13.13
CA PHE A 14 -8.17 5.88 11.88
C PHE A 14 -8.78 4.48 11.95
N ALA A 15 -8.14 3.53 12.62
CA ALA A 15 -8.74 2.21 12.83
C ALA A 15 -10.04 2.31 13.65
N SER A 16 -10.07 3.13 14.70
CA SER A 16 -11.30 3.41 15.47
C SER A 16 -12.39 4.06 14.62
N LYS A 17 -12.04 5.04 13.76
CA LYS A 17 -12.97 5.68 12.82
C LYS A 17 -13.56 4.68 11.80
N TYR A 18 -12.75 3.77 11.25
CA TYR A 18 -13.23 2.71 10.35
C TYR A 18 -14.21 1.76 11.06
N LEU A 19 -13.90 1.30 12.27
CA LEU A 19 -14.76 0.39 13.02
C LEU A 19 -16.08 1.05 13.46
N SER A 20 -16.05 2.34 13.82
CA SER A 20 -17.26 3.13 14.11
C SER A 20 -17.98 3.61 12.84
N ARG A 21 -17.38 3.37 11.64
CA ARG A 21 -17.88 3.78 10.32
C ARG A 21 -18.02 5.29 10.13
N LYS A 22 -17.31 6.11 10.91
CA LYS A 22 -17.32 7.57 10.81
C LYS A 22 -16.40 8.03 9.69
N PHE A 23 -16.91 8.88 8.81
CA PHE A 23 -16.12 9.44 7.70
C PHE A 23 -14.97 10.30 8.22
N PHE A 24 -13.81 10.15 7.60
CA PHE A 24 -12.63 10.99 7.80
C PHE A 24 -11.87 11.16 6.50
N MET A 25 -11.13 12.25 6.38
CA MET A 25 -10.23 12.52 5.28
C MET A 25 -8.78 12.49 5.77
N ASP A 26 -7.89 11.94 4.96
CA ASP A 26 -6.46 11.88 5.26
C ASP A 26 -5.64 12.02 3.98
N VAL A 27 -4.44 12.59 4.12
CA VAL A 27 -3.50 12.79 3.01
C VAL A 27 -2.96 11.48 2.45
N HIS A 28 -3.03 10.38 3.22
CA HIS A 28 -2.54 9.07 2.80
C HIS A 28 -3.68 8.19 2.27
N PRO A 29 -3.47 7.46 1.17
CA PRO A 29 -4.41 6.48 0.65
C PRO A 29 -4.78 5.38 1.67
N PRO A 30 -5.88 4.63 1.47
CA PRO A 30 -6.50 3.88 2.55
C PRO A 30 -5.91 2.49 2.84
N LEU A 31 -5.12 1.86 1.94
CA LEU A 31 -4.79 0.43 2.03
C LEU A 31 -4.14 0.03 3.36
N ALA A 32 -3.06 0.71 3.76
CA ALA A 32 -2.36 0.31 4.98
C ALA A 32 -3.22 0.55 6.24
N LYS A 33 -4.06 1.61 6.26
CA LYS A 33 -5.05 1.85 7.32
C LYS A 33 -6.10 0.74 7.38
N LEU A 34 -6.59 0.29 6.23
CA LEU A 34 -7.54 -0.83 6.13
C LEU A 34 -6.92 -2.15 6.64
N LEU A 35 -5.64 -2.41 6.35
CA LEU A 35 -4.92 -3.59 6.84
C LEU A 35 -4.79 -3.56 8.37
N ILE A 36 -4.41 -2.42 8.95
CA ILE A 36 -4.32 -2.23 10.41
C ILE A 36 -5.70 -2.40 11.05
N THR A 37 -6.74 -1.79 10.46
CA THR A 37 -8.13 -1.94 10.92
C THR A 37 -8.59 -3.37 10.85
N PHE A 38 -8.31 -4.08 9.76
CA PHE A 38 -8.67 -5.50 9.61
C PHE A 38 -8.02 -6.36 10.68
N ALA A 39 -6.73 -6.16 10.96
CA ALA A 39 -6.04 -6.88 12.02
C ALA A 39 -6.65 -6.62 13.40
N SER A 40 -7.01 -5.36 13.69
CA SER A 40 -7.66 -5.00 14.95
C SER A 40 -9.08 -5.60 15.07
N TRP A 41 -9.84 -5.58 13.98
CA TRP A 41 -11.18 -6.17 13.91
C TRP A 41 -11.18 -7.67 14.16
N LEU A 42 -10.23 -8.41 13.60
CA LEU A 42 -10.06 -9.85 13.83
C LEU A 42 -9.85 -10.19 15.31
N HIS A 43 -9.32 -9.26 16.09
CA HIS A 43 -9.08 -9.40 17.54
C HIS A 43 -10.19 -8.75 18.39
N GLY A 44 -11.35 -8.47 17.79
CA GLY A 44 -12.55 -8.01 18.50
C GLY A 44 -12.57 -6.53 18.88
N PHE A 45 -11.63 -5.72 18.40
CA PHE A 45 -11.62 -4.28 18.67
C PHE A 45 -12.85 -3.59 18.08
N LYS A 46 -13.55 -2.78 18.88
CA LYS A 46 -14.77 -2.06 18.50
C LYS A 46 -14.55 -0.57 18.18
N GLY A 47 -13.32 -0.08 18.38
CA GLY A 47 -12.99 1.33 18.12
C GLY A 47 -13.30 2.27 19.28
N ASN A 48 -13.38 1.76 20.52
CA ASN A 48 -13.79 2.54 21.69
C ASN A 48 -12.63 3.22 22.42
N PHE A 49 -11.39 3.10 21.92
CA PHE A 49 -10.23 3.72 22.54
C PHE A 49 -9.97 5.11 21.96
N ASP A 50 -9.67 6.07 22.84
CA ASP A 50 -9.28 7.42 22.46
C ASP A 50 -7.76 7.48 22.20
N PHE A 51 -7.41 7.68 20.96
CA PHE A 51 -6.02 7.85 20.50
C PHE A 51 -5.55 9.32 20.50
N SER A 52 -6.28 10.26 21.13
CA SER A 52 -6.00 11.70 21.00
C SER A 52 -4.68 12.14 21.66
N GLU A 53 -4.22 11.44 22.70
CA GLU A 53 -3.04 11.82 23.48
C GLU A 53 -1.89 10.84 23.28
N ILE A 54 -0.68 11.40 23.12
CA ILE A 54 0.57 10.61 23.05
C ILE A 54 0.91 10.07 24.43
N GLY A 55 1.32 8.81 24.50
CA GLY A 55 1.72 8.16 25.74
C GLY A 55 0.58 7.47 26.50
N ASN A 56 -0.66 7.52 26.00
CA ASN A 56 -1.76 6.76 26.58
C ASN A 56 -1.46 5.26 26.53
N GLU A 57 -1.63 4.59 27.67
CA GLU A 57 -1.42 3.15 27.75
C GLU A 57 -2.59 2.39 27.10
N TYR A 58 -2.28 1.40 26.27
CA TYR A 58 -3.27 0.54 25.62
C TYR A 58 -4.03 -0.40 26.57
N MET A 59 -3.52 -0.58 27.76
CA MET A 59 -4.13 -1.38 28.83
C MET A 59 -4.68 -0.44 29.90
N MET A 60 -5.73 0.30 29.58
CA MET A 60 -6.44 1.12 30.56
C MET A 60 -7.47 0.29 31.33
N GLY A 61 -7.67 0.70 32.60
CA GLY A 61 -8.43 0.16 33.71
C GLY A 61 -9.70 -0.66 33.42
N ALA A 62 -10.31 -1.19 34.46
CA ALA A 62 -11.35 -2.22 34.43
C ALA A 62 -12.58 -1.97 33.55
N ASP A 63 -12.78 -0.74 33.07
CA ASP A 63 -14.00 -0.33 32.33
C ASP A 63 -13.77 -0.10 30.82
N GLN A 64 -12.53 -0.27 30.29
CA GLN A 64 -12.26 -0.09 28.86
C GLN A 64 -11.73 -1.40 28.24
N GLU A 65 -12.30 -1.76 27.08
CA GLU A 65 -11.81 -2.90 26.30
C GLU A 65 -10.34 -2.66 25.88
N PRO A 66 -9.43 -3.63 26.10
CA PRO A 66 -8.02 -3.45 25.75
C PRO A 66 -7.84 -3.31 24.24
N VAL A 67 -7.02 -2.36 23.82
CA VAL A 67 -6.65 -2.18 22.42
C VAL A 67 -5.77 -3.35 21.98
N PRO A 68 -6.07 -4.06 20.90
CA PRO A 68 -5.22 -5.14 20.38
C PRO A 68 -4.01 -4.57 19.62
N TYR A 69 -3.21 -3.73 20.29
CA TYR A 69 -2.06 -3.05 19.70
C TYR A 69 -1.01 -4.02 19.13
N ILE A 70 -0.88 -5.22 19.72
CA ILE A 70 0.00 -6.26 19.19
C ILE A 70 -0.47 -6.70 17.80
N ALA A 71 -1.78 -6.90 17.59
CA ALA A 71 -2.32 -7.26 16.29
C ALA A 71 -2.15 -6.11 15.28
N MET A 72 -2.35 -4.87 15.68
CA MET A 72 -2.12 -3.70 14.83
C MET A 72 -0.64 -3.58 14.43
N ARG A 73 0.29 -3.72 15.36
CA ARG A 73 1.74 -3.70 15.14
C ARG A 73 2.23 -4.89 14.32
N SER A 74 1.56 -6.05 14.42
CA SER A 74 1.93 -7.25 13.66
C SER A 74 1.79 -7.05 12.16
N VAL A 75 0.93 -6.14 11.69
CA VAL A 75 0.83 -5.77 10.27
C VAL A 75 2.17 -5.20 9.79
N SER A 76 2.70 -4.18 10.46
CA SER A 76 4.00 -3.59 10.11
C SER A 76 5.12 -4.61 10.25
N ALA A 77 5.12 -5.43 11.31
CA ALA A 77 6.13 -6.46 11.54
C ALA A 77 6.13 -7.53 10.42
N LEU A 78 4.96 -7.96 9.98
CA LEU A 78 4.81 -8.93 8.89
C LEU A 78 5.39 -8.39 7.59
N PHE A 79 4.99 -7.19 7.18
CA PHE A 79 5.48 -6.58 5.94
C PHE A 79 6.96 -6.25 6.00
N GLY A 80 7.47 -5.76 7.13
CA GLY A 80 8.90 -5.55 7.33
C GLY A 80 9.72 -6.83 7.22
N THR A 81 9.25 -7.92 7.84
CA THR A 81 9.89 -9.24 7.75
C THR A 81 9.87 -9.78 6.33
N LEU A 82 8.75 -9.66 5.62
CA LEU A 82 8.61 -10.13 4.23
C LEU A 82 9.44 -9.31 3.24
N THR A 83 9.86 -8.11 3.57
CA THR A 83 10.77 -7.29 2.75
C THR A 83 12.14 -7.93 2.61
N VAL A 84 12.62 -8.63 3.63
CA VAL A 84 13.94 -9.27 3.64
C VAL A 84 14.11 -10.34 2.55
N PRO A 85 13.22 -11.36 2.45
CA PRO A 85 13.31 -12.33 1.34
C PRO A 85 13.13 -11.69 -0.03
N LEU A 86 12.34 -10.61 -0.17
CA LEU A 86 12.23 -9.89 -1.43
C LEU A 86 13.57 -9.23 -1.83
N ALA A 87 14.28 -8.65 -0.88
CA ALA A 87 15.62 -8.11 -1.13
C ALA A 87 16.57 -9.22 -1.63
N TYR A 88 16.58 -10.39 -0.96
CA TYR A 88 17.36 -11.54 -1.41
C TYR A 88 16.98 -11.96 -2.84
N LEU A 89 15.70 -12.15 -3.11
CA LEU A 89 15.21 -12.58 -4.42
C LEU A 89 15.54 -11.57 -5.54
N THR A 90 15.45 -10.27 -5.25
CA THR A 90 15.82 -9.21 -6.19
C THR A 90 17.30 -9.28 -6.55
N LEU A 91 18.17 -9.42 -5.54
CA LEU A 91 19.60 -9.53 -5.75
C LEU A 91 19.97 -10.82 -6.50
N ARG A 92 19.26 -11.94 -6.25
CA ARG A 92 19.41 -13.17 -7.02
C ARG A 92 18.92 -13.01 -8.46
N ALA A 93 17.82 -12.30 -8.66
CA ALA A 93 17.33 -11.96 -10.01
C ALA A 93 18.31 -11.06 -10.78
N LEU A 94 19.10 -10.24 -10.11
CA LEU A 94 20.21 -9.48 -10.72
C LEU A 94 21.47 -10.31 -10.97
N ALA A 95 21.37 -11.64 -10.88
CA ALA A 95 22.46 -12.60 -11.08
C ALA A 95 23.62 -12.48 -10.07
N LEU A 96 23.43 -11.82 -8.94
CA LEU A 96 24.43 -11.76 -7.88
C LEU A 96 24.62 -13.15 -7.22
N ARG A 97 25.85 -13.42 -6.74
CA ARG A 97 26.16 -14.67 -6.04
C ARG A 97 25.29 -14.82 -4.77
N PRO A 98 24.94 -16.06 -4.35
CA PRO A 98 24.12 -16.28 -3.15
C PRO A 98 24.64 -15.58 -1.90
N ALA A 99 25.97 -15.60 -1.70
CA ALA A 99 26.61 -14.94 -0.55
C ALA A 99 26.43 -13.41 -0.57
N SER A 100 26.55 -12.77 -1.75
CA SER A 100 26.32 -11.33 -1.90
C SER A 100 24.84 -10.96 -1.70
N ALA A 101 23.94 -11.79 -2.20
CA ALA A 101 22.51 -11.62 -2.00
C ALA A 101 22.12 -11.76 -0.51
N LEU A 102 22.70 -12.75 0.18
CA LEU A 102 22.52 -12.93 1.62
C LEU A 102 23.05 -11.72 2.39
N LEU A 103 24.25 -11.23 2.08
CA LEU A 103 24.82 -10.04 2.71
C LEU A 103 23.88 -8.83 2.55
N GLY A 104 23.39 -8.59 1.33
CA GLY A 104 22.42 -7.50 1.08
C GLY A 104 21.15 -7.64 1.90
N SER A 105 20.61 -8.85 2.07
CA SER A 105 19.45 -9.11 2.90
C SER A 105 19.72 -8.92 4.39
N LEU A 106 20.91 -9.29 4.85
CA LEU A 106 21.34 -9.05 6.24
C LEU A 106 21.45 -7.55 6.53
N LEU A 107 21.92 -6.73 5.58
CA LEU A 107 21.95 -5.28 5.74
C LEU A 107 20.52 -4.72 5.94
N VAL A 108 19.52 -5.26 5.26
CA VAL A 108 18.10 -4.89 5.47
C VAL A 108 17.62 -5.28 6.88
N ILE A 109 18.00 -6.46 7.39
CA ILE A 109 17.63 -6.91 8.75
C ILE A 109 18.25 -6.02 9.81
N PHE A 110 19.52 -5.64 9.64
CA PHE A 110 20.27 -4.86 10.62
C PHE A 110 20.09 -3.34 10.44
N ASP A 111 19.28 -2.89 9.47
CA ASP A 111 18.91 -1.48 9.37
C ASP A 111 17.99 -1.09 10.52
N ASN A 112 18.48 -0.16 11.34
CA ASN A 112 17.77 0.26 12.56
C ASN A 112 16.46 1.00 12.23
N ALA A 113 16.42 1.81 11.16
CA ALA A 113 15.23 2.57 10.77
C ALA A 113 14.11 1.63 10.31
N LEU A 114 14.42 0.67 9.41
CA LEU A 114 13.46 -0.31 8.95
C LEU A 114 12.94 -1.20 10.08
N THR A 115 13.83 -1.63 10.98
CA THR A 115 13.46 -2.44 12.14
C THR A 115 12.56 -1.66 13.11
N THR A 116 12.86 -0.40 13.39
CA THR A 116 12.06 0.44 14.28
C THR A 116 10.68 0.72 13.71
N GLN A 117 10.59 1.11 12.43
CA GLN A 117 9.31 1.35 11.75
C GLN A 117 8.44 0.10 11.67
N SER A 118 9.04 -1.07 11.55
CA SER A 118 8.32 -2.35 11.50
C SER A 118 7.75 -2.79 12.87
N ARG A 119 8.05 -2.09 13.95
CA ARG A 119 7.57 -2.42 15.32
C ARG A 119 6.39 -1.54 15.77
N LEU A 120 6.03 -0.52 15.01
CA LEU A 120 5.02 0.46 15.35
C LEU A 120 3.80 0.34 14.41
N ILE A 121 2.68 0.96 14.79
CA ILE A 121 1.50 1.06 13.93
C ILE A 121 1.76 2.15 12.90
N LEU A 122 2.40 1.79 11.78
CA LEU A 122 2.83 2.71 10.71
C LEU A 122 2.43 2.20 9.33
N LEU A 123 2.34 3.13 8.38
CA LEU A 123 2.06 2.82 6.96
C LEU A 123 3.34 2.50 6.17
N ASP A 124 4.51 2.79 6.74
CA ASP A 124 5.79 2.74 6.03
C ASP A 124 6.26 1.31 5.72
N ALA A 125 6.11 0.37 6.67
CA ALA A 125 6.50 -1.01 6.43
C ALA A 125 5.70 -1.68 5.28
N PRO A 126 4.36 -1.58 5.18
CA PRO A 126 3.61 -2.00 4.00
C PRO A 126 4.05 -1.30 2.72
N LEU A 127 4.33 0.00 2.74
CA LEU A 127 4.83 0.73 1.57
C LEU A 127 6.16 0.15 1.09
N VAL A 128 7.15 0.02 1.97
CA VAL A 128 8.49 -0.50 1.65
C VAL A 128 8.41 -1.92 1.09
N PHE A 129 7.53 -2.76 1.67
CA PHE A 129 7.29 -4.10 1.15
C PHE A 129 6.76 -4.08 -0.29
N PHE A 130 5.74 -3.26 -0.61
CA PHE A 130 5.20 -3.21 -1.97
C PHE A 130 6.17 -2.57 -2.96
N VAL A 131 7.01 -1.62 -2.54
CA VAL A 131 8.13 -1.11 -3.32
C VAL A 131 9.11 -2.25 -3.64
N ALA A 132 9.55 -2.99 -2.63
CA ALA A 132 10.46 -4.12 -2.83
C ALA A 132 9.85 -5.23 -3.71
N ALA A 133 8.55 -5.53 -3.52
CA ALA A 133 7.82 -6.50 -4.33
C ALA A 133 7.72 -6.08 -5.80
N SER A 134 7.44 -4.79 -6.05
CA SER A 134 7.38 -4.27 -7.43
C SER A 134 8.75 -4.32 -8.12
N LEU A 135 9.82 -3.97 -7.42
CA LEU A 135 11.18 -4.03 -7.95
C LEU A 135 11.65 -5.47 -8.18
N CYS A 136 11.30 -6.39 -7.28
CA CYS A 136 11.58 -7.81 -7.43
C CYS A 136 10.89 -8.38 -8.67
N ALA A 137 9.57 -8.20 -8.77
CA ALA A 137 8.79 -8.67 -9.91
C ALA A 137 9.24 -8.04 -11.23
N TRP A 138 9.55 -6.73 -11.23
CA TRP A 138 10.09 -6.02 -12.39
C TRP A 138 11.45 -6.57 -12.84
N THR A 139 12.35 -6.84 -11.90
CA THR A 139 13.67 -7.39 -12.20
C THR A 139 13.56 -8.77 -12.85
N VAL A 140 12.71 -9.65 -12.31
CA VAL A 140 12.43 -10.96 -12.91
C VAL A 140 11.76 -10.82 -14.27
N PHE A 141 10.81 -9.88 -14.41
CA PHE A 141 10.19 -9.57 -15.69
C PHE A 141 11.21 -9.16 -16.75
N CYS A 142 12.19 -8.30 -16.41
CA CYS A 142 13.24 -7.89 -17.36
C CYS A 142 14.04 -9.08 -17.89
N GLN A 143 14.35 -10.05 -17.05
CA GLN A 143 15.04 -11.28 -17.50
C GLN A 143 14.15 -12.12 -18.43
N LEU A 144 12.87 -12.25 -18.10
CA LEU A 144 11.93 -13.00 -18.94
C LEU A 144 11.67 -12.29 -20.27
N ASP A 145 11.66 -10.97 -20.27
CA ASP A 145 11.48 -10.16 -21.47
C ASP A 145 12.61 -10.37 -22.48
N ALA A 146 13.86 -10.54 -21.99
CA ALA A 146 15.01 -10.81 -22.82
C ALA A 146 15.04 -12.23 -23.41
N HIS A 147 14.48 -13.23 -22.70
CA HIS A 147 14.66 -14.64 -23.08
C HIS A 147 13.37 -15.34 -23.52
N ARG A 148 12.22 -14.96 -22.95
CA ARG A 148 10.94 -15.65 -23.15
C ARG A 148 9.75 -14.66 -23.16
N PRO A 149 9.72 -13.67 -24.06
CA PRO A 149 8.64 -12.69 -24.13
C PRO A 149 7.30 -13.38 -24.37
N PHE A 150 6.23 -12.81 -23.81
CA PHE A 150 4.84 -13.28 -23.89
C PHE A 150 4.56 -14.67 -23.31
N SER A 151 5.53 -15.30 -22.62
CA SER A 151 5.30 -16.54 -21.88
C SER A 151 4.39 -16.32 -20.65
N ARG A 152 3.80 -17.39 -20.10
CA ARG A 152 2.98 -17.29 -18.87
C ARG A 152 3.72 -16.63 -17.70
N PRO A 153 4.98 -16.99 -17.37
CA PRO A 153 5.72 -16.29 -16.32
C PRO A 153 6.01 -14.82 -16.64
N TRP A 154 6.20 -14.46 -17.91
CA TRP A 154 6.38 -13.08 -18.34
C TRP A 154 5.13 -12.24 -18.00
N TRP A 155 3.92 -12.71 -18.37
CA TRP A 155 2.67 -12.05 -18.03
C TRP A 155 2.46 -11.98 -16.51
N LEU A 156 2.75 -13.06 -15.81
CA LEU A 156 2.63 -13.10 -14.34
C LEU A 156 3.49 -12.03 -13.68
N MET A 157 4.78 -11.94 -14.03
CA MET A 157 5.69 -10.98 -13.42
C MET A 157 5.33 -9.53 -13.78
N LEU A 158 4.93 -9.28 -15.02
CA LEU A 158 4.46 -7.95 -15.43
C LEU A 158 3.19 -7.52 -14.66
N THR A 159 2.22 -8.43 -14.52
CA THR A 159 0.99 -8.17 -13.74
C THR A 159 1.29 -7.99 -12.26
N LEU A 160 2.15 -8.82 -11.67
CA LEU A 160 2.57 -8.68 -10.26
C LEU A 160 3.30 -7.35 -10.02
N THR A 161 4.11 -6.89 -10.97
CA THR A 161 4.72 -5.55 -10.90
C THR A 161 3.63 -4.49 -10.81
N GLY A 162 2.64 -4.51 -11.71
CA GLY A 162 1.54 -3.53 -11.69
C GLY A 162 0.70 -3.60 -10.42
N LEU A 163 0.38 -4.81 -9.94
CA LEU A 163 -0.33 -5.00 -8.67
C LEU A 163 0.45 -4.41 -7.50
N ALA A 164 1.74 -4.70 -7.40
CA ALA A 164 2.59 -4.20 -6.32
C ALA A 164 2.74 -2.67 -6.38
N LEU A 165 2.88 -2.08 -7.58
CA LEU A 165 2.90 -0.63 -7.78
C LEU A 165 1.58 0.00 -7.31
N GLY A 166 0.43 -0.56 -7.69
CA GLY A 166 -0.88 -0.09 -7.27
C GLY A 166 -1.11 -0.19 -5.76
N LEU A 167 -0.68 -1.29 -5.13
CA LEU A 167 -0.75 -1.51 -3.69
C LEU A 167 0.18 -0.55 -2.94
N GLY A 168 1.41 -0.35 -3.40
CA GLY A 168 2.34 0.62 -2.82
C GLY A 168 1.79 2.05 -2.88
N LEU A 169 1.27 2.46 -4.04
CA LEU A 169 0.61 3.75 -4.20
C LEU A 169 -0.62 3.88 -3.30
N SER A 170 -1.35 2.79 -3.06
CA SER A 170 -2.51 2.75 -2.17
C SER A 170 -2.17 2.81 -0.67
N CYS A 171 -0.89 2.66 -0.30
CA CYS A 171 -0.41 2.90 1.06
C CYS A 171 -0.03 4.36 1.29
N LYS A 172 0.77 4.94 0.38
CA LYS A 172 1.33 6.29 0.51
C LYS A 172 1.68 6.86 -0.87
N TRP A 173 1.44 8.15 -1.11
CA TRP A 173 1.72 8.77 -2.41
C TRP A 173 3.21 8.77 -2.80
N VAL A 174 4.08 8.60 -1.83
CA VAL A 174 5.53 8.36 -2.07
C VAL A 174 5.75 7.15 -3.02
N GLY A 175 4.82 6.18 -3.06
CA GLY A 175 4.83 5.10 -4.05
C GLY A 175 4.88 5.55 -5.51
N LEU A 176 4.49 6.80 -5.83
CA LEU A 176 4.62 7.38 -7.17
C LEU A 176 6.06 7.44 -7.66
N PHE A 177 7.04 7.60 -6.78
CA PHE A 177 8.46 7.55 -7.18
C PHE A 177 8.85 6.18 -7.74
N THR A 178 8.31 5.11 -7.19
CA THR A 178 8.54 3.75 -7.71
C THR A 178 7.82 3.56 -9.05
N VAL A 179 6.59 4.07 -9.19
CA VAL A 179 5.85 4.07 -10.47
C VAL A 179 6.66 4.83 -11.53
N ALA A 180 7.19 6.02 -11.19
CA ALA A 180 8.01 6.82 -12.09
C ALA A 180 9.31 6.08 -12.49
N SER A 181 9.98 5.45 -11.54
CA SER A 181 11.22 4.69 -11.79
C SER A 181 11.00 3.51 -12.75
N VAL A 182 9.96 2.72 -12.52
CA VAL A 182 9.57 1.64 -13.43
C VAL A 182 9.11 2.21 -14.78
N GLY A 183 8.37 3.33 -14.79
CA GLY A 183 7.94 4.01 -15.99
C GLY A 183 9.10 4.45 -16.89
N VAL A 184 10.14 5.05 -16.31
CA VAL A 184 11.37 5.41 -17.03
C VAL A 184 12.03 4.16 -17.61
N ALA A 185 12.15 3.08 -16.84
CA ALA A 185 12.72 1.81 -17.31
C ALA A 185 11.91 1.22 -18.48
N VAL A 186 10.58 1.31 -18.43
CA VAL A 186 9.68 0.90 -19.53
C VAL A 186 9.94 1.72 -20.79
N ILE A 187 10.04 3.04 -20.66
CA ILE A 187 10.31 3.92 -21.82
C ILE A 187 11.65 3.55 -22.47
N VAL A 188 12.68 3.34 -21.66
CA VAL A 188 14.01 2.92 -22.15
C VAL A 188 13.93 1.57 -22.87
N GLN A 189 13.24 0.56 -22.30
CA GLN A 189 13.08 -0.74 -22.94
C GLN A 189 12.31 -0.64 -24.27
N LEU A 190 11.22 0.11 -24.31
CA LEU A 190 10.44 0.29 -25.55
C LEU A 190 11.23 1.06 -26.60
N TRP A 191 12.09 2.00 -26.19
CA TRP A 191 13.00 2.69 -27.09
C TRP A 191 14.02 1.74 -27.73
N TYR A 192 14.58 0.81 -26.95
CA TYR A 192 15.45 -0.25 -27.50
C TYR A 192 14.70 -1.19 -28.44
N HIS A 193 13.46 -1.54 -28.14
CA HIS A 193 12.64 -2.35 -29.04
C HIS A 193 12.33 -1.61 -30.36
N LEU A 194 12.03 -0.32 -30.29
CA LEU A 194 11.80 0.54 -31.46
C LEU A 194 13.03 0.64 -32.36
N GLY A 195 14.25 0.74 -31.75
CA GLY A 195 15.52 0.76 -32.48
C GLY A 195 15.89 -0.56 -33.15
N ASN A 196 15.22 -1.66 -32.81
CA ASN A 196 15.46 -2.95 -33.43
C ASN A 196 14.65 -3.09 -34.75
N LEU A 197 15.25 -2.70 -35.87
CA LEU A 197 14.63 -2.73 -37.20
C LEU A 197 14.20 -4.13 -37.66
N ARG A 198 14.65 -5.20 -36.98
CA ARG A 198 14.20 -6.56 -37.28
C ARG A 198 12.92 -6.95 -36.56
N MET A 199 12.47 -6.15 -35.60
CA MET A 199 11.24 -6.42 -34.83
C MET A 199 10.00 -5.97 -35.66
N PRO A 200 9.03 -6.87 -35.91
CA PRO A 200 7.78 -6.49 -36.54
C PRO A 200 7.02 -5.47 -35.69
N ILE A 201 6.42 -4.47 -36.33
CA ILE A 201 5.65 -3.41 -35.66
C ILE A 201 4.51 -3.97 -34.80
N GLN A 202 3.91 -5.08 -35.22
CA GLN A 202 2.88 -5.78 -34.44
C GLN A 202 3.41 -6.30 -33.11
N THR A 203 4.65 -6.81 -33.09
CA THR A 203 5.31 -7.28 -31.86
C THR A 203 5.62 -6.10 -30.93
N LEU A 204 6.11 -4.98 -31.47
CA LEU A 204 6.33 -3.75 -30.71
C LEU A 204 5.02 -3.24 -30.10
N ALA A 205 3.94 -3.21 -30.88
CA ALA A 205 2.61 -2.83 -30.40
C ALA A 205 2.12 -3.75 -29.24
N ARG A 206 2.35 -5.06 -29.35
CA ARG A 206 2.01 -6.03 -28.28
C ARG A 206 2.84 -5.75 -27.00
N HIS A 207 4.13 -5.45 -27.10
CA HIS A 207 4.96 -5.07 -25.96
C HIS A 207 4.43 -3.79 -25.30
N PHE A 208 4.07 -2.78 -26.09
CA PHE A 208 3.48 -1.53 -25.59
C PHE A 208 2.17 -1.77 -24.88
N MET A 209 1.21 -2.44 -25.54
CA MET A 209 -0.13 -2.69 -24.99
C MET A 209 -0.09 -3.51 -23.70
N ALA A 210 0.77 -4.54 -23.65
CA ALA A 210 0.94 -5.35 -22.44
C ALA A 210 1.43 -4.50 -21.25
N ARG A 211 2.43 -3.66 -21.48
CA ARG A 211 2.96 -2.76 -20.44
C ARG A 211 1.93 -1.70 -20.03
N ALA A 212 1.22 -1.11 -20.99
CA ALA A 212 0.15 -0.15 -20.71
C ALA A 212 -0.96 -0.81 -19.86
N LEU A 213 -1.42 -2.00 -20.24
CA LEU A 213 -2.44 -2.71 -19.48
C LEU A 213 -1.95 -3.06 -18.07
N CYS A 214 -0.78 -3.68 -17.93
CA CYS A 214 -0.32 -4.18 -16.64
C CYS A 214 0.23 -3.07 -15.73
N LEU A 215 0.88 -2.03 -16.25
CA LEU A 215 1.59 -1.02 -15.45
C LEU A 215 0.86 0.32 -15.35
N ILE A 216 -0.25 0.51 -16.08
CA ILE A 216 -1.10 1.70 -15.97
C ILE A 216 -2.49 1.29 -15.50
N VAL A 217 -3.19 0.42 -16.25
CA VAL A 217 -4.58 0.09 -15.94
C VAL A 217 -4.67 -0.69 -14.63
N VAL A 218 -3.84 -1.71 -14.43
CA VAL A 218 -3.86 -2.52 -13.19
C VAL A 218 -3.61 -1.67 -11.94
N PRO A 219 -2.56 -0.84 -11.83
CA PRO A 219 -2.37 0.05 -10.68
C PRO A 219 -3.54 0.99 -10.42
N ILE A 220 -4.12 1.59 -11.47
CA ILE A 220 -5.28 2.47 -11.35
C ILE A 220 -6.48 1.70 -10.78
N VAL A 221 -6.78 0.51 -11.31
CA VAL A 221 -7.89 -0.32 -10.82
C VAL A 221 -7.67 -0.70 -9.36
N VAL A 222 -6.46 -1.09 -8.97
CA VAL A 222 -6.12 -1.38 -7.57
C VAL A 222 -6.35 -0.16 -6.68
N TYR A 223 -5.80 0.99 -7.07
CA TYR A 223 -5.95 2.24 -6.32
C TYR A 223 -7.42 2.63 -6.14
N MET A 224 -8.19 2.64 -7.22
CA MET A 224 -9.62 2.96 -7.19
C MET A 224 -10.42 1.96 -6.35
N SER A 225 -10.08 0.67 -6.38
CA SER A 225 -10.75 -0.35 -5.57
C SER A 225 -10.52 -0.14 -4.08
N MET A 226 -9.33 0.30 -3.66
CA MET A 226 -9.05 0.63 -2.25
C MET A 226 -9.89 1.82 -1.77
N PHE A 227 -10.06 2.85 -2.60
CA PHE A 227 -10.97 3.96 -2.28
C PHE A 227 -12.44 3.54 -2.30
N ALA A 228 -12.83 2.66 -3.20
CA ALA A 228 -14.19 2.12 -3.20
C ALA A 228 -14.52 1.38 -1.89
N VAL A 229 -13.57 0.60 -1.36
CA VAL A 229 -13.69 -0.03 -0.04
C VAL A 229 -13.77 1.02 1.06
N HIS A 230 -12.89 2.04 1.04
CA HIS A 230 -12.88 3.14 2.01
C HIS A 230 -14.26 3.82 2.11
N PHE A 231 -14.80 4.29 1.00
CA PHE A 231 -16.11 4.96 0.96
C PHE A 231 -17.28 4.03 1.34
N ARG A 232 -17.18 2.74 1.00
CA ARG A 232 -18.22 1.78 1.37
C ARG A 232 -18.24 1.48 2.87
N VAL A 233 -17.10 1.47 3.52
CA VAL A 233 -17.00 1.22 4.97
C VAL A 233 -17.44 2.45 5.76
N LEU A 234 -17.03 3.64 5.35
CA LEU A 234 -17.29 4.90 6.05
C LEU A 234 -18.67 5.46 5.63
N SER A 235 -19.72 4.98 6.28
CA SER A 235 -21.12 5.26 5.90
C SER A 235 -21.81 6.28 6.80
N LYS A 236 -21.13 6.79 7.85
CA LYS A 236 -21.68 7.78 8.79
C LYS A 236 -20.93 9.09 8.64
N SER A 237 -21.64 10.20 8.87
CA SER A 237 -21.05 11.55 8.99
C SER A 237 -19.95 11.57 10.04
N GLY A 238 -18.90 12.34 9.79
CA GLY A 238 -17.74 12.48 10.66
C GLY A 238 -17.15 13.89 10.61
N GLU A 239 -16.05 14.11 11.29
CA GLU A 239 -15.45 15.44 11.50
C GLU A 239 -15.01 16.10 10.18
N ASP A 240 -14.60 15.29 9.18
CA ASP A 240 -13.99 15.77 7.94
C ASP A 240 -14.94 15.74 6.73
N ASP A 241 -16.23 15.48 6.92
CA ASP A 241 -17.18 15.40 5.81
C ASP A 241 -17.40 16.76 5.12
N GLY A 242 -17.09 17.86 5.81
CA GLY A 242 -17.11 19.22 5.27
C GLY A 242 -16.22 19.45 4.03
N PHE A 243 -15.17 18.65 3.85
CA PHE A 243 -14.33 18.71 2.66
C PHE A 243 -14.96 18.08 1.41
N MET A 244 -16.04 17.33 1.58
CA MET A 244 -16.70 16.61 0.50
C MET A 244 -17.85 17.41 -0.11
N SER A 245 -18.19 17.08 -1.36
CA SER A 245 -19.34 17.69 -2.02
C SER A 245 -20.63 17.43 -1.24
N TRP A 246 -21.54 18.37 -1.31
CA TRP A 246 -22.85 18.27 -0.66
C TRP A 246 -23.61 16.96 -1.06
N ARG A 247 -23.55 16.56 -2.32
CA ARG A 247 -24.16 15.31 -2.79
C ARG A 247 -23.59 14.07 -2.11
N PHE A 248 -22.29 14.06 -1.87
CA PHE A 248 -21.65 12.97 -1.12
C PHE A 248 -22.09 13.00 0.35
N ARG A 249 -22.07 14.17 0.98
CA ARG A 249 -22.47 14.33 2.40
C ARG A 249 -23.89 13.84 2.65
N GLN A 250 -24.84 14.08 1.72
CA GLN A 250 -26.20 13.55 1.82
C GLN A 250 -26.26 12.01 1.83
N THR A 251 -25.28 11.31 1.28
CA THR A 251 -25.23 9.83 1.33
C THR A 251 -24.81 9.29 2.68
N LEU A 252 -24.24 10.12 3.56
CA LEU A 252 -23.75 9.73 4.87
C LEU A 252 -24.90 9.72 5.90
N LYS A 253 -24.97 8.67 6.70
CA LYS A 253 -25.97 8.58 7.79
C LYS A 253 -25.63 9.55 8.91
N GLY A 254 -26.64 10.30 9.38
CA GLY A 254 -26.48 11.27 10.46
C GLY A 254 -25.85 12.60 10.00
N ASN A 255 -25.87 12.88 8.68
CA ASN A 255 -25.46 14.18 8.16
C ASN A 255 -26.47 15.28 8.55
N GLN A 256 -25.99 16.53 8.59
CA GLN A 256 -26.79 17.73 8.89
C GLN A 256 -26.92 18.62 7.63
N VAL A 257 -26.85 18.03 6.45
CA VAL A 257 -26.91 18.76 5.19
C VAL A 257 -28.38 18.95 4.78
N PRO A 258 -28.83 20.16 4.39
CA PRO A 258 -30.17 20.39 3.87
C PRO A 258 -30.49 19.49 2.67
N ASP A 259 -31.76 19.07 2.58
CA ASP A 259 -32.20 18.20 1.46
C ASP A 259 -32.20 18.91 0.11
N THR A 260 -32.20 20.25 0.11
CA THR A 260 -32.29 21.07 -1.10
C THR A 260 -31.13 22.07 -1.18
N TYR A 261 -30.53 22.20 -2.38
CA TYR A 261 -29.41 23.15 -2.64
C TYR A 261 -29.84 24.63 -2.53
N ALA A 262 -31.13 24.90 -2.45
CA ALA A 262 -31.69 26.26 -2.38
C ALA A 262 -31.50 26.93 -1.00
N ASP A 263 -31.02 26.19 0.01
CA ASP A 263 -30.93 26.67 1.38
C ASP A 263 -29.45 27.00 1.79
N VAL A 264 -28.53 27.17 0.82
CA VAL A 264 -27.13 27.52 1.06
C VAL A 264 -26.79 28.90 0.48
#